data_d58dc2ac701d25e0024a0f1c17694eab
#
_entry.id   d58dc2ac701d25e0024a0f1c17694eab
#
_cell.length_a   1.000
_cell.length_b   1.000
_cell.length_c   1.000
_cell.angle_alpha   90.00
_cell.angle_beta   90.00
_cell.angle_gamma   90.00
#
_symmetry.space_group_name_H-M   'P 1'
#
loop_
_entity.id
_entity.type
_entity.pdbx_description
1 polymer ?
#
loop_
_entity_poly.entity_id
_entity_poly.type
_entity_poly.pdbx_seq_one_letter_code
_entity_poly.pdbx_strand_id
1 'polypeptide(L)'
;MFLLTLKGRKDDGAYAVPDQYGEKVLFLFEEEDDATRYAMMLEEDEYYEKEMEVIEVDDDLAIKTCKTYNYKYAVITPDDIVIPPKNLD
;
A
#
# COMPACT_ATOMS: atom_id res chain seq x y z
N MET A 1 4.52 0.09 -11.36
CA MET A 1 3.56 0.00 -10.23
C MET A 1 3.91 1.00 -9.15
N PHE A 2 2.95 1.27 -8.28
CA PHE A 2 3.10 2.26 -7.22
C PHE A 2 2.78 1.63 -5.87
N LEU A 3 3.55 1.98 -4.86
CA LEU A 3 3.30 1.54 -3.49
C LEU A 3 3.34 2.74 -2.56
N LEU A 4 2.89 2.55 -1.33
CA LEU A 4 2.85 3.60 -0.33
C LEU A 4 3.88 3.35 0.75
N THR A 5 4.55 4.41 1.19
CA THR A 5 5.45 4.38 2.34
C THR A 5 5.14 5.57 3.23
N LEU A 6 5.62 5.56 4.45
CA LEU A 6 5.57 6.74 5.29
C LEU A 6 6.55 7.78 4.76
N LYS A 7 6.13 9.01 4.66
CA LYS A 7 6.97 10.09 4.13
C LYS A 7 8.23 10.24 4.98
N GLY A 8 9.38 10.24 4.31
CA GLY A 8 10.67 10.32 4.99
C GLY A 8 11.16 9.03 5.61
N ARG A 9 10.43 7.92 5.44
CA ARG A 9 10.77 6.63 6.04
C ARG A 9 10.72 5.49 5.02
N LYS A 10 11.32 5.70 3.86
CA LYS A 10 11.36 4.69 2.79
C LYS A 10 12.00 3.38 3.24
N ASP A 11 12.94 3.45 4.17
CA ASP A 11 13.67 2.29 4.67
C ASP A 11 12.84 1.43 5.63
N ASP A 12 11.74 1.96 6.16
CA ASP A 12 10.86 1.23 7.08
C ASP A 12 9.91 0.28 6.35
N GLY A 13 9.97 0.25 5.02
CA GLY A 13 9.18 -0.65 4.21
C GLY A 13 7.89 -0.05 3.69
N ALA A 14 7.18 -0.82 2.90
CA ALA A 14 5.95 -0.39 2.25
C ALA A 14 4.74 -0.62 3.17
N TYR A 15 3.72 0.21 2.98
CA TYR A 15 2.45 0.04 3.66
C TYR A 15 1.78 -1.27 3.23
N ALA A 16 1.32 -2.04 4.19
CA ALA A 16 0.62 -3.30 3.96
C ALA A 16 -0.65 -3.34 4.80
N VAL A 17 -1.66 -4.03 4.27
CA VAL A 17 -2.98 -4.12 4.89
C VAL A 17 -3.15 -5.51 5.48
N PRO A 18 -3.58 -5.66 6.73
CA PRO A 18 -3.86 -6.99 7.28
C PRO A 18 -5.10 -7.59 6.62
N ASP A 19 -5.01 -8.86 6.24
CA ASP A 19 -6.15 -9.59 5.71
C ASP A 19 -7.00 -10.18 6.85
N GLN A 20 -7.99 -11.00 6.48
CA GLN A 20 -8.90 -11.60 7.48
C GLN A 20 -8.19 -12.55 8.44
N TYR A 21 -6.99 -13.02 8.09
CA TYR A 21 -6.19 -13.92 8.93
C TYR A 21 -5.09 -13.19 9.69
N GLY A 22 -5.04 -11.86 9.59
CA GLY A 22 -4.00 -11.05 10.23
C GLY A 22 -2.69 -11.00 9.47
N GLU A 23 -2.60 -11.61 8.30
CA GLU A 23 -1.41 -11.55 7.45
C GLU A 23 -1.37 -10.24 6.69
N LYS A 24 -0.19 -9.63 6.61
CA LYS A 24 -0.02 -8.36 5.90
C LYS A 24 0.05 -8.58 4.39
N VAL A 25 -0.77 -7.82 3.66
CA VAL A 25 -0.82 -7.85 2.19
C VAL A 25 -0.32 -6.51 1.66
N LEU A 26 0.74 -6.56 0.87
CA LEU A 26 1.28 -5.37 0.22
C LEU A 26 0.39 -4.99 -0.97
N PHE A 27 -0.06 -3.75 -1.03
CA PHE A 27 -0.82 -3.24 -2.16
C PHE A 27 0.12 -2.63 -3.20
N LEU A 28 0.02 -3.16 -4.43
CA LEU A 28 0.75 -2.64 -5.58
C LEU A 28 -0.28 -2.04 -6.54
N PHE A 29 -0.27 -0.73 -6.69
CA PHE A 29 -1.25 -0.03 -7.54
C PHE A 29 -0.71 0.08 -8.95
N GLU A 30 -1.53 -0.23 -9.94
CA GLU A 30 -1.15 -0.07 -11.35
C GLU A 30 -1.09 1.40 -11.75
N GLU A 31 -1.97 2.23 -11.17
CA GLU A 31 -2.06 3.64 -11.52
C GLU A 31 -1.68 4.53 -10.32
N GLU A 32 -0.93 5.58 -10.60
CA GLU A 32 -0.51 6.53 -9.56
C GLU A 32 -1.71 7.19 -8.89
N ASP A 33 -2.75 7.52 -9.67
CA ASP A 33 -3.95 8.19 -9.16
C ASP A 33 -4.64 7.36 -8.08
N ASP A 34 -4.69 6.05 -8.26
CA ASP A 34 -5.32 5.17 -7.27
C ASP A 34 -4.49 5.10 -5.98
N ALA A 35 -3.18 5.04 -6.11
CA ALA A 35 -2.28 5.07 -4.95
C ALA A 35 -2.41 6.39 -4.19
N THR A 36 -2.46 7.50 -4.92
CA THR A 36 -2.60 8.83 -4.34
C THR A 36 -3.94 8.96 -3.60
N ARG A 37 -5.01 8.47 -4.20
CA ARG A 37 -6.34 8.50 -3.57
C ARG A 37 -6.35 7.70 -2.27
N TYR A 38 -5.76 6.52 -2.29
CA TYR A 38 -5.66 5.69 -1.09
C TYR A 38 -4.85 6.38 0.01
N ALA A 39 -3.73 7.01 -0.37
CA ALA A 39 -2.90 7.78 0.56
C ALA A 39 -3.68 8.91 1.21
N MET A 40 -4.48 9.63 0.41
CA MET A 40 -5.33 10.72 0.92
C MET A 40 -6.36 10.20 1.92
N MET A 41 -6.97 9.04 1.65
CA MET A 41 -7.91 8.43 2.59
C MET A 41 -7.23 8.05 3.92
N LEU A 42 -5.99 7.58 3.86
CA LEU A 42 -5.22 7.27 5.08
C LEU A 42 -4.91 8.54 5.87
N GLU A 43 -4.53 9.60 5.19
CA GLU A 43 -4.19 10.88 5.83
C GLU A 43 -5.39 11.56 6.48
N GLU A 44 -6.59 11.31 5.96
CA GLU A 44 -7.83 11.83 6.52
C GLU A 44 -8.25 11.10 7.80
N ASP A 45 -7.71 9.91 8.04
CA ASP A 45 -8.01 9.13 9.24
C ASP A 45 -7.22 9.69 10.41
N GLU A 46 -7.90 10.00 11.51
CA GLU A 46 -7.28 10.57 12.71
C GLU A 46 -6.20 9.67 13.33
N TYR A 47 -6.25 8.36 13.04
CA TYR A 47 -5.25 7.42 13.53
C TYR A 47 -3.93 7.47 12.78
N TYR A 48 -3.94 8.06 11.57
CA TYR A 48 -2.75 8.16 10.73
C TYR A 48 -2.29 9.61 10.69
N GLU A 49 -1.55 10.03 11.68
CA GLU A 49 -1.05 11.40 11.78
C GLU A 49 0.10 11.71 10.83
N LYS A 50 0.59 10.68 10.12
CA LYS A 50 1.76 10.83 9.25
C LYS A 50 1.36 10.84 7.79
N GLU A 51 2.06 11.67 7.02
CA GLU A 51 1.86 11.73 5.58
C GLU A 51 2.41 10.47 4.91
N MET A 52 1.74 10.05 3.85
CA MET A 52 2.16 8.93 3.03
C MET A 52 2.86 9.45 1.77
N GLU A 53 3.78 8.66 1.26
CA GLU A 53 4.48 8.95 0.01
C GLU A 53 4.20 7.85 -1.00
N VAL A 54 3.89 8.24 -2.25
CA VAL A 54 3.68 7.31 -3.36
C VAL A 54 5.02 7.08 -4.04
N ILE A 55 5.44 5.84 -4.12
CA ILE A 55 6.73 5.45 -4.71
C ILE A 55 6.47 4.61 -5.96
N GLU A 56 7.06 5.02 -7.07
CA GLU A 56 7.04 4.22 -8.29
C GLU A 56 8.10 3.13 -8.22
N VAL A 57 7.71 1.91 -8.58
CA VAL A 57 8.61 0.75 -8.62
C VAL A 57 8.41 0.01 -9.94
N ASP A 58 9.45 -0.67 -10.40
CA ASP A 58 9.36 -1.53 -11.57
C ASP A 58 8.44 -2.71 -11.27
N ASP A 59 7.50 -2.98 -12.19
CA ASP A 59 6.47 -4.01 -12.00
C ASP A 59 7.09 -5.39 -11.75
N ASP A 60 8.00 -5.79 -12.62
CA ASP A 60 8.63 -7.11 -12.54
C ASP A 60 9.48 -7.25 -11.30
N LEU A 61 10.20 -6.19 -10.95
CA LEU A 61 11.05 -6.17 -9.77
C LEU A 61 10.23 -6.25 -8.49
N ALA A 62 9.12 -5.51 -8.42
CA ALA A 62 8.24 -5.52 -7.26
C ALA A 62 7.66 -6.91 -7.01
N ILE A 63 7.14 -7.54 -8.06
CA ILE A 63 6.55 -8.87 -7.97
C ILE A 63 7.62 -9.92 -7.62
N LYS A 64 8.78 -9.83 -8.26
CA LYS A 64 9.88 -10.75 -7.99
C LYS A 64 10.35 -10.64 -6.54
N THR A 65 10.45 -9.44 -6.02
CA THR A 65 10.84 -9.21 -4.62
C THR A 65 9.83 -9.83 -3.67
N CYS A 66 8.53 -9.65 -3.92
CA CYS A 66 7.50 -10.25 -3.09
C CYS A 66 7.59 -11.78 -3.10
N LYS A 67 7.83 -12.37 -4.26
CA LYS A 67 7.98 -13.83 -4.38
C LYS A 67 9.23 -14.34 -3.69
N THR A 68 10.34 -13.61 -3.83
CA THR A 68 11.63 -13.99 -3.23
C THR A 68 11.56 -14.03 -1.71
N TYR A 69 10.91 -13.03 -1.11
CA TYR A 69 10.79 -12.93 0.35
C TYR A 69 9.48 -13.49 0.89
N ASN A 70 8.69 -14.10 0.01
CA ASN A 70 7.42 -14.74 0.39
C ASN A 70 6.42 -13.75 1.00
N TYR A 71 6.41 -12.52 0.48
CA TYR A 71 5.43 -11.51 0.88
C TYR A 71 4.12 -11.72 0.15
N LYS A 72 3.02 -11.60 0.88
CA LYS A 72 1.70 -11.59 0.28
C LYS A 72 1.45 -10.23 -0.35
N TYR A 73 0.93 -10.20 -1.57
CA TYR A 73 0.67 -8.95 -2.28
C TYR A 73 -0.61 -9.02 -3.10
N ALA A 74 -1.19 -7.87 -3.39
CA ALA A 74 -2.33 -7.75 -4.29
C ALA A 74 -2.06 -6.62 -5.27
N VAL A 75 -2.36 -6.85 -6.54
CA VAL A 75 -2.26 -5.83 -7.58
C VAL A 75 -3.61 -5.12 -7.67
N ILE A 76 -3.61 -3.82 -7.43
CA ILE A 76 -4.82 -3.00 -7.43
C ILE A 76 -4.92 -2.30 -8.78
N THR A 77 -6.00 -2.60 -9.51
CA THR A 77 -6.26 -2.00 -10.83
C THR A 77 -7.25 -0.85 -10.70
N PRO A 78 -7.41 -0.01 -11.75
CA PRO A 78 -8.40 1.07 -11.72
C PRO A 78 -9.84 0.60 -11.50
N ASP A 79 -10.12 -0.66 -11.79
CA ASP A 79 -11.46 -1.24 -11.59
C ASP A 79 -11.69 -1.69 -10.16
N ASP A 80 -10.64 -1.78 -9.36
CA ASP A 80 -10.75 -2.20 -7.96
C ASP A 80 -11.06 -0.99 -7.07
N ILE A 81 -12.06 -1.14 -6.20
CA ILE A 81 -12.38 -0.13 -5.21
C ILE A 81 -11.82 -0.60 -3.87
N VAL A 82 -10.75 0.05 -3.42
CA VAL A 82 -10.13 -0.29 -2.15
C VAL A 82 -10.26 0.88 -1.17
N ILE A 83 -10.60 0.55 0.06
CA ILE A 83 -10.79 1.53 1.13
C ILE A 83 -9.90 1.10 2.30
N PRO A 84 -9.13 2.03 2.92
CA PRO A 84 -8.33 1.68 4.08
C PRO A 84 -9.20 1.09 5.18
N PRO A 85 -8.73 0.04 5.88
CA PRO A 85 -9.49 -0.52 6.98
C PRO A 85 -9.68 0.52 8.07
N LYS A 86 -10.91 0.60 8.59
CA LYS A 86 -11.21 1.50 9.69
C LYS A 86 -10.87 0.82 11.01
N ASN A 87 -10.31 1.61 11.91
CA ASN A 87 -10.04 1.15 13.26
C ASN A 87 -11.34 1.26 14.06
N LEU A 88 -12.01 0.13 14.22
CA LEU A 88 -13.28 0.09 14.96
C LEU A 88 -12.99 -0.31 16.41
N ASP A 89 -13.00 0.65 17.27
CA ASP A 89 -12.89 0.40 18.71
C ASP A 89 -14.24 0.57 19.40
#